data_c1cbe61a59eb529ec369fc0c4bba2a6a
#
_entry.id   c1cbe61a59eb529ec369fc0c4bba2a6a
#
_cell.length_a   1.000
_cell.length_b   1.000
_cell.length_c   1.000
_cell.angle_alpha   90.00
_cell.angle_beta   90.00
_cell.angle_gamma   90.00
#
_symmetry.space_group_name_H-M   'P 1'
#
loop_
_entity.id
_entity.type
_entity.pdbx_description
1 polymer ?
#
loop_
_entity_poly.entity_id
_entity_poly.type
_entity_poly.pdbx_seq_one_letter_code
_entity_poly.pdbx_strand_id
1 'polypeptide(L)'
;MSRRGNFSSVTASSLLLGAAIAVAQPPPPAPPTPTPPTPESLAHVDSARVIAAEDLKVPFDFFCVAGNARPNNFSAPPLTPVKLFDNLYAVGNSESVVYAITTSDGIVLLDSGHPGDLDTIVLPGLRSLGLDPADIKYVLLGHGHNDHYGGAAALQQQGARIGTTAADWDTIAAERPSQLFGDIAKPTRDLVIREGEPLVVGDTTITAVEIPGHTPGSLAFIFPVNDGANGHVAGLFGGTVLAAGFVPLPGLKQYITSIAHYREIAKELQVDVEIQNHPIFDDTPGRIAALAIRAAGAAHPFVMGNARYLRFWDVVSECMQASLIQREAAQ
;
A
#
# COMPACT_ATOMS: atom_id res chain seq x y z
N MET A 1 21.11 -83.42 -35.53
CA MET A 1 21.65 -82.27 -34.80
C MET A 1 21.66 -81.09 -35.77
N SER A 2 20.66 -80.26 -35.71
CA SER A 2 20.43 -79.13 -36.61
C SER A 2 20.51 -77.82 -35.81
N ARG A 3 21.47 -76.97 -36.15
CA ARG A 3 21.56 -75.62 -35.57
C ARG A 3 20.77 -74.68 -36.48
N ARG A 4 19.72 -74.04 -35.94
CA ARG A 4 19.01 -72.95 -36.59
C ARG A 4 19.65 -71.63 -36.17
N GLY A 5 20.15 -70.86 -37.15
CA GLY A 5 20.64 -69.50 -36.97
C GLY A 5 19.49 -68.53 -36.95
N ASN A 6 19.44 -67.64 -35.93
CA ASN A 6 18.53 -66.52 -35.86
C ASN A 6 19.12 -65.31 -36.56
N PHE A 7 18.45 -64.81 -37.58
CA PHE A 7 18.73 -63.52 -38.20
C PHE A 7 17.95 -62.42 -37.44
N SER A 8 18.70 -61.53 -36.81
CA SER A 8 18.11 -60.34 -36.20
C SER A 8 18.08 -59.23 -37.26
N SER A 9 16.90 -58.76 -37.59
CA SER A 9 16.68 -57.61 -38.46
C SER A 9 16.88 -56.30 -37.64
N VAL A 10 17.84 -55.49 -38.07
CA VAL A 10 18.07 -54.14 -37.55
C VAL A 10 17.19 -53.19 -38.36
N THR A 11 16.18 -52.61 -37.69
CA THR A 11 15.37 -51.52 -38.22
C THR A 11 16.07 -50.21 -37.93
N ALA A 12 16.50 -49.50 -38.95
CA ALA A 12 17.04 -48.15 -38.87
C ALA A 12 15.88 -47.16 -38.72
N SER A 13 15.76 -46.53 -37.53
CA SER A 13 14.84 -45.40 -37.31
C SER A 13 15.52 -44.11 -37.76
N SER A 14 15.00 -43.52 -38.81
CA SER A 14 15.41 -42.19 -39.29
C SER A 14 14.83 -41.11 -38.37
N LEU A 15 15.66 -40.45 -37.56
CA LEU A 15 15.27 -39.25 -36.81
C LEU A 15 15.25 -38.06 -37.79
N LEU A 16 14.04 -37.56 -38.12
CA LEU A 16 13.86 -36.26 -38.76
C LEU A 16 14.05 -35.16 -37.71
N LEU A 17 15.18 -34.49 -37.72
CA LEU A 17 15.37 -33.22 -36.97
C LEU A 17 14.55 -32.12 -37.67
N GLY A 18 13.40 -31.80 -37.11
CA GLY A 18 12.64 -30.60 -37.48
C GLY A 18 13.34 -29.36 -36.89
N ALA A 19 13.96 -28.56 -37.76
CA ALA A 19 14.47 -27.24 -37.36
C ALA A 19 13.29 -26.31 -37.08
N ALA A 20 13.02 -26.02 -35.79
CA ALA A 20 12.09 -24.97 -35.42
C ALA A 20 12.68 -23.61 -35.76
N ILE A 21 12.09 -22.94 -36.74
CA ILE A 21 12.42 -21.53 -37.06
C ILE A 21 11.86 -20.70 -35.88
N ALA A 22 12.72 -20.21 -35.01
CA ALA A 22 12.36 -19.22 -34.01
C ALA A 22 12.00 -17.92 -34.76
N VAL A 23 10.70 -17.62 -34.80
CA VAL A 23 10.23 -16.31 -35.27
C VAL A 23 10.59 -15.32 -34.16
N ALA A 24 11.55 -14.44 -34.43
CA ALA A 24 11.91 -13.36 -33.50
C ALA A 24 10.68 -12.48 -33.27
N GLN A 25 10.28 -12.32 -32.02
CA GLN A 25 9.22 -11.37 -31.66
C GLN A 25 9.72 -9.95 -32.02
N PRO A 26 8.84 -9.11 -32.58
CA PRO A 26 9.21 -7.71 -32.85
C PRO A 26 9.56 -7.06 -31.49
N PRO A 27 10.52 -6.12 -31.46
CA PRO A 27 10.85 -5.38 -30.25
C PRO A 27 9.59 -4.69 -29.72
N PRO A 28 9.46 -4.57 -28.40
CA PRO A 28 8.34 -3.83 -27.81
C PRO A 28 8.30 -2.41 -28.38
N PRO A 29 7.12 -1.81 -28.55
CA PRO A 29 7.01 -0.45 -29.03
C PRO A 29 7.79 0.49 -28.11
N ALA A 30 8.46 1.48 -28.70
CA ALA A 30 9.17 2.50 -27.93
C ALA A 30 8.20 3.16 -26.94
N PRO A 31 8.63 3.47 -25.70
CA PRO A 31 7.78 4.18 -24.77
C PRO A 31 7.30 5.49 -25.42
N PRO A 32 6.03 5.88 -25.19
CA PRO A 32 5.51 7.12 -25.76
C PRO A 32 6.37 8.30 -25.32
N THR A 33 6.63 9.21 -26.23
CA THR A 33 7.36 10.45 -25.92
C THR A 33 6.58 11.19 -24.83
N PRO A 34 7.22 11.63 -23.74
CA PRO A 34 6.52 12.39 -22.70
C PRO A 34 5.84 13.62 -23.29
N THR A 35 4.54 13.75 -23.08
CA THR A 35 3.79 14.94 -23.50
C THR A 35 4.29 16.14 -22.68
N PRO A 36 4.68 17.25 -23.33
CA PRO A 36 5.09 18.46 -22.60
C PRO A 36 3.98 18.92 -21.64
N PRO A 37 4.34 19.45 -20.47
CA PRO A 37 3.33 19.96 -19.55
C PRO A 37 2.57 21.15 -20.17
N THR A 38 1.27 21.16 -19.95
CA THR A 38 0.42 22.29 -20.38
C THR A 38 0.54 23.47 -19.42
N PRO A 39 0.23 24.72 -19.82
CA PRO A 39 0.21 25.84 -18.88
C PRO A 39 -0.73 25.61 -17.68
N GLU A 40 -1.85 24.93 -17.90
CA GLU A 40 -2.80 24.59 -16.84
C GLU A 40 -2.23 23.57 -15.86
N SER A 41 -1.59 22.49 -16.33
CA SER A 41 -0.93 21.53 -15.44
C SER A 41 0.22 22.15 -14.63
N LEU A 42 0.97 23.09 -15.24
CA LEU A 42 2.02 23.82 -14.54
C LEU A 42 1.46 24.76 -13.45
N ALA A 43 0.30 25.37 -13.66
CA ALA A 43 -0.35 26.20 -12.66
C ALA A 43 -0.71 25.39 -11.39
N HIS A 44 -1.18 24.16 -11.54
CA HIS A 44 -1.41 23.25 -10.40
C HIS A 44 -0.11 22.85 -9.69
N VAL A 45 0.98 22.59 -10.43
CA VAL A 45 2.29 22.31 -9.82
C VAL A 45 2.79 23.53 -9.03
N ASP A 46 2.61 24.75 -9.54
CA ASP A 46 3.00 25.96 -8.85
C ASP A 46 2.14 26.21 -7.60
N SER A 47 0.82 25.96 -7.67
CA SER A 47 -0.07 25.97 -6.51
C SER A 47 0.40 24.98 -5.44
N ALA A 48 0.67 23.73 -5.83
CA ALA A 48 1.18 22.69 -4.92
C ALA A 48 2.49 23.12 -4.24
N ARG A 49 3.41 23.75 -4.99
CA ARG A 49 4.68 24.25 -4.45
C ARG A 49 4.47 25.33 -3.39
N VAL A 50 3.57 26.27 -3.64
CA VAL A 50 3.22 27.33 -2.68
C VAL A 50 2.62 26.74 -1.40
N ILE A 51 1.69 25.77 -1.55
CA ILE A 51 1.04 25.07 -0.43
C ILE A 51 2.08 24.25 0.36
N ALA A 52 2.97 23.55 -0.33
CA ALA A 52 3.98 22.69 0.29
C ALA A 52 4.97 23.48 1.15
N ALA A 53 5.31 24.71 0.75
CA ALA A 53 6.38 25.48 1.38
C ALA A 53 7.66 24.63 1.57
N GLU A 54 8.40 24.81 2.67
CA GLU A 54 9.60 24.00 2.94
C GLU A 54 9.29 22.71 3.72
N ASP A 55 8.19 22.70 4.46
CA ASP A 55 7.88 21.64 5.41
C ASP A 55 7.13 20.43 4.81
N LEU A 56 6.63 20.56 3.57
CA LEU A 56 6.00 19.47 2.79
C LEU A 56 6.74 19.22 1.46
N LYS A 57 8.04 19.53 1.43
CA LYS A 57 8.86 19.34 0.22
C LYS A 57 8.91 17.87 -0.23
N VAL A 58 9.02 16.93 0.70
CA VAL A 58 9.11 15.49 0.38
C VAL A 58 7.88 15.00 -0.37
N PRO A 59 6.64 15.19 0.12
CA PRO A 59 5.45 14.83 -0.65
C PRO A 59 5.32 15.62 -1.96
N PHE A 60 5.66 16.90 -1.99
CA PHE A 60 5.66 17.68 -3.24
C PHE A 60 6.59 17.07 -4.29
N ASP A 61 7.83 16.76 -3.93
CA ASP A 61 8.81 16.18 -4.84
C ASP A 61 8.32 14.82 -5.36
N PHE A 62 7.72 14.00 -4.52
CA PHE A 62 7.20 12.69 -4.93
C PHE A 62 6.00 12.82 -5.87
N PHE A 63 4.98 13.58 -5.49
CA PHE A 63 3.74 13.62 -6.25
C PHE A 63 3.79 14.51 -7.50
N CYS A 64 4.45 15.66 -7.41
CA CYS A 64 4.51 16.63 -8.51
C CYS A 64 5.74 16.47 -9.40
N VAL A 65 6.92 16.16 -8.84
CA VAL A 65 8.18 16.12 -9.60
C VAL A 65 8.48 14.71 -10.10
N ALA A 66 8.41 13.71 -9.24
CA ALA A 66 8.63 12.32 -9.61
C ALA A 66 7.39 11.67 -10.28
N GLY A 67 6.26 12.39 -10.35
CA GLY A 67 5.04 11.93 -11.00
C GLY A 67 4.37 10.75 -10.30
N ASN A 68 4.51 10.65 -8.98
CA ASN A 68 3.99 9.54 -8.19
C ASN A 68 4.50 8.17 -8.71
N ALA A 69 5.73 8.17 -9.22
CA ALA A 69 6.38 6.97 -9.77
C ALA A 69 7.31 6.37 -8.71
N ARG A 70 7.10 5.09 -8.46
CA ARG A 70 7.93 4.30 -7.57
C ARG A 70 8.32 3.00 -8.26
N PRO A 71 9.60 2.61 -8.29
CA PRO A 71 9.96 1.24 -8.65
C PRO A 71 9.46 0.30 -7.54
N ASN A 72 8.70 -0.74 -7.90
CA ASN A 72 8.38 -1.80 -6.95
C ASN A 72 9.67 -2.49 -6.51
N ASN A 73 9.93 -2.49 -5.22
CA ASN A 73 11.08 -3.14 -4.63
C ASN A 73 10.64 -4.23 -3.64
N PHE A 74 10.13 -5.33 -4.17
CA PHE A 74 9.70 -6.50 -3.39
C PHE A 74 10.80 -7.15 -2.56
N SER A 75 12.06 -6.70 -2.75
CA SER A 75 13.22 -7.10 -1.94
C SER A 75 13.66 -6.00 -0.99
N ALA A 76 12.76 -5.05 -0.68
CA ALA A 76 13.06 -4.00 0.30
C ALA A 76 13.46 -4.61 1.65
N PRO A 77 14.45 -4.05 2.34
CA PRO A 77 14.86 -4.58 3.64
C PRO A 77 13.72 -4.44 4.66
N PRO A 78 13.68 -5.32 5.68
CA PRO A 78 12.76 -5.17 6.78
C PRO A 78 12.86 -3.79 7.42
N LEU A 79 11.72 -3.20 7.76
CA LEU A 79 11.66 -2.06 8.66
C LEU A 79 12.11 -2.52 10.05
N THR A 80 12.94 -1.73 10.72
CA THR A 80 13.20 -1.99 12.14
C THR A 80 11.89 -1.86 12.91
N PRO A 81 11.41 -2.94 13.57
CA PRO A 81 10.18 -2.88 14.33
C PRO A 81 10.20 -1.76 15.37
N VAL A 82 9.16 -0.94 15.43
CA VAL A 82 9.15 0.24 16.29
C VAL A 82 7.77 0.51 16.91
N LYS A 83 7.76 0.91 18.18
CA LYS A 83 6.60 1.50 18.84
C LYS A 83 6.53 2.98 18.46
N LEU A 84 5.51 3.38 17.72
CA LEU A 84 5.31 4.77 17.31
C LEU A 84 4.59 5.57 18.39
N PHE A 85 3.48 5.06 18.90
CA PHE A 85 2.67 5.63 19.99
C PHE A 85 2.39 4.55 21.04
N ASP A 86 1.76 4.89 22.14
CA ASP A 86 1.52 3.92 23.20
C ASP A 86 0.69 2.72 22.75
N ASN A 87 -0.18 2.92 21.77
CA ASN A 87 -1.05 1.92 21.19
C ASN A 87 -0.82 1.68 19.68
N LEU A 88 0.24 2.23 19.08
CA LEU A 88 0.53 2.06 17.65
C LEU A 88 1.96 1.62 17.41
N TYR A 89 2.13 0.57 16.62
CA TYR A 89 3.42 -0.04 16.28
C TYR A 89 3.54 -0.21 14.76
N ALA A 90 4.76 -0.14 14.25
CA ALA A 90 5.06 -0.37 12.84
C ALA A 90 6.03 -1.53 12.67
N VAL A 91 5.69 -2.44 11.75
CA VAL A 91 6.47 -3.61 11.32
C VAL A 91 6.35 -3.76 9.79
N GLY A 92 6.90 -4.81 9.22
CA GLY A 92 6.85 -5.04 7.77
C GLY A 92 8.17 -4.71 7.10
N ASN A 93 8.15 -4.47 5.81
CA ASN A 93 9.34 -4.03 5.09
C ASN A 93 9.33 -2.50 4.87
N SER A 94 10.48 -1.96 4.41
CA SER A 94 10.62 -0.51 4.21
C SER A 94 9.84 0.02 3.00
N GLU A 95 9.15 -0.83 2.27
CA GLU A 95 8.29 -0.47 1.14
C GLU A 95 6.80 -0.57 1.48
N SER A 96 6.41 -1.62 2.26
CA SER A 96 5.03 -1.84 2.67
C SER A 96 5.00 -2.05 4.19
N VAL A 97 4.57 -1.02 4.90
CA VAL A 97 4.48 -1.01 6.37
C VAL A 97 3.16 -1.61 6.80
N VAL A 98 3.23 -2.49 7.79
CA VAL A 98 2.08 -3.02 8.52
C VAL A 98 2.02 -2.33 9.87
N TYR A 99 0.87 -1.75 10.21
CA TYR A 99 0.66 -1.14 11.50
C TYR A 99 -0.13 -2.05 12.42
N ALA A 100 0.25 -2.12 13.68
CA ALA A 100 -0.48 -2.84 14.72
C ALA A 100 -1.03 -1.84 15.74
N ILE A 101 -2.34 -1.84 15.92
CA ILE A 101 -3.04 -1.05 16.92
C ILE A 101 -3.38 -1.99 18.07
N THR A 102 -2.84 -1.72 19.28
CA THR A 102 -3.21 -2.47 20.48
C THR A 102 -4.45 -1.85 21.13
N THR A 103 -5.39 -2.71 21.48
CA THR A 103 -6.65 -2.34 22.13
C THR A 103 -6.88 -3.17 23.39
N SER A 104 -7.89 -2.86 24.19
CA SER A 104 -8.25 -3.68 25.36
C SER A 104 -8.81 -5.06 25.00
N ASP A 105 -9.13 -5.33 23.71
CA ASP A 105 -9.68 -6.63 23.23
C ASP A 105 -8.77 -7.32 22.20
N GLY A 106 -7.51 -6.92 22.11
CA GLY A 106 -6.51 -7.51 21.23
C GLY A 106 -5.91 -6.54 20.22
N ILE A 107 -5.37 -7.08 19.13
CA ILE A 107 -4.61 -6.33 18.13
C ILE A 107 -5.43 -6.21 16.85
N VAL A 108 -5.44 -5.02 16.27
CA VAL A 108 -5.91 -4.75 14.90
C VAL A 108 -4.68 -4.46 14.04
N LEU A 109 -4.51 -5.20 12.97
CA LEU A 109 -3.51 -4.87 11.95
C LEU A 109 -4.14 -4.00 10.85
N LEU A 110 -3.41 -2.99 10.39
CA LEU A 110 -3.67 -2.31 9.13
C LEU A 110 -2.69 -2.87 8.11
N ASP A 111 -3.23 -3.54 7.09
CA ASP A 111 -2.53 -4.36 6.10
C ASP A 111 -1.85 -5.62 6.70
N SER A 112 -1.23 -6.44 5.85
CA SER A 112 -0.55 -7.68 6.24
C SER A 112 0.75 -7.93 5.48
N GLY A 113 1.24 -6.94 4.73
CA GLY A 113 2.50 -6.98 4.00
C GLY A 113 2.47 -7.77 2.69
N HIS A 114 3.63 -7.90 2.08
CA HIS A 114 3.83 -8.69 0.87
C HIS A 114 3.63 -10.20 1.09
N PRO A 115 3.35 -10.97 0.04
CA PRO A 115 3.41 -12.42 0.10
C PRO A 115 4.78 -12.90 0.61
N GLY A 116 4.77 -13.71 1.68
CA GLY A 116 5.99 -14.23 2.33
C GLY A 116 6.53 -13.38 3.49
N ASP A 117 6.07 -12.14 3.67
CA ASP A 117 6.54 -11.28 4.76
C ASP A 117 5.97 -11.67 6.13
N LEU A 118 4.81 -12.31 6.16
CA LEU A 118 4.11 -12.59 7.40
C LEU A 118 5.01 -13.33 8.40
N ASP A 119 5.51 -14.51 8.03
CA ASP A 119 6.28 -15.36 8.93
C ASP A 119 7.74 -14.93 9.10
N THR A 120 8.27 -14.18 8.14
CA THR A 120 9.68 -13.79 8.09
C THR A 120 9.95 -12.40 8.65
N ILE A 121 8.97 -11.50 8.61
CA ILE A 121 9.14 -10.09 8.97
C ILE A 121 8.06 -9.64 9.97
N VAL A 122 6.75 -9.80 9.62
CA VAL A 122 5.65 -9.20 10.38
C VAL A 122 5.51 -9.84 11.76
N LEU A 123 5.30 -11.16 11.84
CA LEU A 123 5.13 -11.85 13.13
C LEU A 123 6.39 -11.79 14.01
N PRO A 124 7.62 -12.00 13.49
CA PRO A 124 8.83 -11.77 14.27
C PRO A 124 8.97 -10.33 14.76
N GLY A 125 8.59 -9.34 13.93
CA GLY A 125 8.60 -7.93 14.29
C GLY A 125 7.66 -7.63 15.46
N LEU A 126 6.42 -8.13 15.43
CA LEU A 126 5.46 -7.99 16.54
C LEU A 126 6.01 -8.60 17.83
N ARG A 127 6.53 -9.84 17.78
CA ARG A 127 7.13 -10.50 18.96
C ARG A 127 8.30 -9.70 19.54
N SER A 128 9.15 -9.10 18.70
CA SER A 128 10.27 -8.27 19.16
C SER A 128 9.84 -7.02 19.92
N LEU A 129 8.63 -6.57 19.68
CA LEU A 129 7.97 -5.44 20.37
C LEU A 129 7.15 -5.89 21.59
N GLY A 130 7.17 -7.19 21.92
CA GLY A 130 6.44 -7.76 23.04
C GLY A 130 4.94 -8.00 22.76
N LEU A 131 4.53 -7.97 21.49
CA LEU A 131 3.16 -8.23 21.06
C LEU A 131 3.01 -9.72 20.71
N ASP A 132 1.97 -10.38 21.24
CA ASP A 132 1.66 -11.76 20.87
C ASP A 132 0.81 -11.80 19.58
N PRO A 133 1.27 -12.42 18.50
CA PRO A 133 0.46 -12.58 17.30
C PRO A 133 -0.85 -13.34 17.50
N ALA A 134 -0.99 -14.14 18.56
CA ALA A 134 -2.26 -14.81 18.90
C ALA A 134 -3.36 -13.83 19.33
N ASP A 135 -2.98 -12.59 19.70
CA ASP A 135 -3.93 -11.54 20.05
C ASP A 135 -4.44 -10.76 18.84
N ILE A 136 -4.01 -11.08 17.61
CA ILE A 136 -4.52 -10.44 16.39
C ILE A 136 -5.98 -10.86 16.19
N LYS A 137 -6.91 -9.90 16.30
CA LYS A 137 -8.34 -10.11 16.11
C LYS A 137 -8.83 -9.68 14.74
N TYR A 138 -8.25 -8.62 14.20
CA TYR A 138 -8.65 -8.05 12.92
C TYR A 138 -7.45 -7.70 12.06
N VAL A 139 -7.63 -7.84 10.75
CA VAL A 139 -6.75 -7.28 9.72
C VAL A 139 -7.62 -6.43 8.80
N LEU A 140 -7.41 -5.14 8.78
CA LEU A 140 -8.12 -4.20 7.92
C LEU A 140 -7.21 -3.84 6.75
N LEU A 141 -7.65 -4.15 5.53
CA LEU A 141 -6.87 -3.92 4.32
C LEU A 141 -7.18 -2.54 3.75
N GLY A 142 -6.15 -1.73 3.57
CA GLY A 142 -6.26 -0.41 2.95
C GLY A 142 -6.71 -0.51 1.49
N HIS A 143 -6.30 -1.58 0.78
CA HIS A 143 -6.81 -1.91 -0.54
C HIS A 143 -6.44 -3.35 -0.97
N GLY A 144 -6.99 -3.77 -2.11
CA GLY A 144 -6.96 -5.16 -2.56
C GLY A 144 -5.72 -5.60 -3.34
N HIS A 145 -4.55 -4.93 -3.24
CA HIS A 145 -3.31 -5.40 -3.85
C HIS A 145 -2.55 -6.35 -2.93
N ASN A 146 -1.73 -7.22 -3.53
CA ASN A 146 -1.08 -8.32 -2.83
C ASN A 146 -0.01 -7.89 -1.81
N ASP A 147 0.57 -6.72 -1.95
CA ASP A 147 1.51 -6.12 -1.00
C ASP A 147 0.83 -5.60 0.28
N HIS A 148 -0.50 -5.66 0.34
CA HIS A 148 -1.32 -5.33 1.51
C HIS A 148 -2.04 -6.54 2.09
N TYR A 149 -2.52 -7.47 1.24
CA TYR A 149 -3.20 -8.67 1.75
C TYR A 149 -2.33 -9.94 1.79
N GLY A 150 -1.04 -9.86 1.48
CA GLY A 150 -0.16 -11.03 1.30
C GLY A 150 -0.11 -12.00 2.48
N GLY A 151 -0.27 -11.54 3.70
CA GLY A 151 -0.35 -12.35 4.93
C GLY A 151 -1.78 -12.67 5.38
N ALA A 152 -2.81 -12.04 4.80
CA ALA A 152 -4.17 -12.06 5.33
C ALA A 152 -4.80 -13.45 5.37
N ALA A 153 -4.56 -14.31 4.37
CA ALA A 153 -5.12 -15.66 4.33
C ALA A 153 -4.60 -16.54 5.49
N ALA A 154 -3.32 -16.43 5.83
CA ALA A 154 -2.74 -17.17 6.94
C ALA A 154 -3.23 -16.65 8.28
N LEU A 155 -3.36 -15.32 8.45
CA LEU A 155 -3.94 -14.71 9.65
C LEU A 155 -5.41 -15.10 9.83
N GLN A 156 -6.19 -15.19 8.74
CA GLN A 156 -7.58 -15.67 8.79
C GLN A 156 -7.66 -17.12 9.25
N GLN A 157 -6.76 -17.99 8.81
CA GLN A 157 -6.67 -19.39 9.29
C GLN A 157 -6.30 -19.48 10.77
N GLN A 158 -5.61 -18.48 11.31
CA GLN A 158 -5.28 -18.35 12.73
C GLN A 158 -6.42 -17.72 13.57
N GLY A 159 -7.53 -17.34 12.93
CA GLY A 159 -8.75 -16.84 13.59
C GLY A 159 -8.95 -15.33 13.51
N ALA A 160 -8.06 -14.57 12.85
CA ALA A 160 -8.27 -13.15 12.63
C ALA A 160 -9.40 -12.91 11.62
N ARG A 161 -10.20 -11.86 11.85
CA ARG A 161 -11.23 -11.39 10.92
C ARG A 161 -10.61 -10.45 9.90
N ILE A 162 -10.85 -10.67 8.62
CA ILE A 162 -10.29 -9.85 7.55
C ILE A 162 -11.35 -8.90 7.02
N GLY A 163 -11.04 -7.59 6.96
CA GLY A 163 -11.97 -6.55 6.53
C GLY A 163 -11.41 -5.69 5.40
N THR A 164 -12.23 -5.51 4.36
CA THR A 164 -12.08 -4.49 3.31
C THR A 164 -13.43 -4.22 2.67
N THR A 165 -13.51 -3.31 1.69
CA THR A 165 -14.77 -3.03 0.99
C THR A 165 -15.24 -4.19 0.13
N ALA A 166 -16.51 -4.17 -0.27
CA ALA A 166 -17.05 -5.16 -1.22
C ALA A 166 -16.29 -5.15 -2.55
N ALA A 167 -15.92 -3.97 -3.05
CA ALA A 167 -15.21 -3.82 -4.32
C ALA A 167 -13.78 -4.38 -4.25
N ASP A 168 -13.09 -4.21 -3.13
CA ASP A 168 -11.75 -4.77 -2.99
C ASP A 168 -11.73 -6.26 -2.63
N TRP A 169 -12.77 -6.78 -2.01
CA TRP A 169 -12.98 -8.22 -1.99
C TRP A 169 -13.07 -8.83 -3.39
N ASP A 170 -13.74 -8.14 -4.31
CA ASP A 170 -13.83 -8.57 -5.71
C ASP A 170 -12.48 -8.40 -6.43
N THR A 171 -11.71 -7.34 -6.12
CA THR A 171 -10.35 -7.11 -6.63
C THR A 171 -9.41 -8.25 -6.20
N ILE A 172 -9.39 -8.62 -4.91
CA ILE A 172 -8.60 -9.74 -4.38
C ILE A 172 -8.99 -11.06 -5.07
N ALA A 173 -10.29 -11.31 -5.21
CA ALA A 173 -10.78 -12.55 -5.86
C ALA A 173 -10.37 -12.64 -7.33
N ALA A 174 -10.35 -11.50 -8.04
CA ALA A 174 -10.02 -11.42 -9.47
C ALA A 174 -8.51 -11.45 -9.76
N GLU A 175 -7.64 -11.23 -8.76
CA GLU A 175 -6.19 -11.22 -8.97
C GLU A 175 -5.70 -12.56 -9.54
N ARG A 176 -4.81 -12.48 -10.53
CA ARG A 176 -4.25 -13.66 -11.21
C ARG A 176 -2.85 -13.95 -10.68
N PRO A 177 -2.38 -15.21 -10.76
CA PRO A 177 -1.01 -15.55 -10.44
C PRO A 177 -0.02 -14.63 -11.17
N SER A 178 0.94 -14.09 -10.43
CA SER A 178 1.96 -13.21 -10.98
C SER A 178 3.26 -13.98 -11.30
N GLN A 179 4.11 -13.41 -12.16
CA GLN A 179 5.43 -14.00 -12.42
C GLN A 179 6.37 -13.90 -11.20
N LEU A 180 6.12 -12.94 -10.31
CA LEU A 180 6.95 -12.69 -9.13
C LEU A 180 6.60 -13.59 -7.96
N PHE A 181 5.29 -13.73 -7.68
CA PHE A 181 4.81 -14.42 -6.47
C PHE A 181 4.08 -15.72 -6.76
N GLY A 182 3.86 -16.06 -8.04
CA GLY A 182 3.04 -17.22 -8.42
C GLY A 182 1.58 -17.03 -8.02
N ASP A 183 0.99 -18.10 -7.49
CA ASP A 183 -0.37 -18.11 -6.96
C ASP A 183 -0.32 -17.73 -5.46
N ILE A 184 -0.90 -16.59 -5.13
CA ILE A 184 -0.92 -16.05 -3.77
C ILE A 184 -2.17 -16.56 -3.06
N ALA A 185 -2.00 -17.06 -1.83
CA ALA A 185 -3.12 -17.47 -1.00
C ALA A 185 -4.01 -16.26 -0.67
N LYS A 186 -5.27 -16.32 -1.08
CA LYS A 186 -6.25 -15.26 -0.88
C LYS A 186 -7.08 -15.52 0.36
N PRO A 187 -7.35 -14.49 1.18
CA PRO A 187 -8.32 -14.62 2.25
C PRO A 187 -9.72 -14.84 1.67
N THR A 188 -10.53 -15.61 2.37
CA THR A 188 -11.97 -15.74 2.06
C THR A 188 -12.68 -14.46 2.49
N ARG A 189 -13.61 -13.98 1.67
CA ARG A 189 -14.43 -12.79 1.98
C ARG A 189 -15.09 -12.95 3.35
N ASP A 190 -14.87 -11.97 4.22
CA ASP A 190 -15.32 -12.00 5.62
C ASP A 190 -16.04 -10.67 5.97
N LEU A 191 -15.36 -9.67 6.54
CA LEU A 191 -15.97 -8.40 6.87
C LEU A 191 -16.03 -7.50 5.64
N VAL A 192 -17.21 -6.93 5.39
CA VAL A 192 -17.38 -5.86 4.41
C VAL A 192 -17.43 -4.54 5.15
N ILE A 193 -16.35 -3.79 5.05
CA ILE A 193 -16.24 -2.46 5.65
C ILE A 193 -17.00 -1.45 4.80
N ARG A 194 -17.72 -0.55 5.46
CA ARG A 194 -18.45 0.56 4.83
C ARG A 194 -18.18 1.84 5.59
N GLU A 195 -18.11 2.92 4.85
CA GLU A 195 -18.09 4.25 5.46
C GLU A 195 -19.37 4.49 6.28
N GLY A 196 -19.22 5.19 7.41
CA GLY A 196 -20.32 5.43 8.33
C GLY A 196 -20.61 4.28 9.32
N GLU A 197 -19.93 3.13 9.18
CA GLU A 197 -20.02 1.98 10.08
C GLU A 197 -18.66 1.78 10.79
N PRO A 198 -18.34 2.52 11.87
CA PRO A 198 -17.04 2.42 12.54
C PRO A 198 -16.86 1.04 13.16
N LEU A 199 -15.62 0.51 13.10
CA LEU A 199 -15.24 -0.71 13.80
C LEU A 199 -14.80 -0.38 15.23
N VAL A 200 -15.47 -0.94 16.23
CA VAL A 200 -15.10 -0.81 17.64
C VAL A 200 -14.44 -2.11 18.09
N VAL A 201 -13.19 -2.01 18.55
CA VAL A 201 -12.44 -3.13 19.13
C VAL A 201 -11.93 -2.71 20.50
N GLY A 202 -12.49 -3.30 21.55
CA GLY A 202 -12.21 -2.90 22.92
C GLY A 202 -12.47 -1.40 23.16
N ASP A 203 -11.44 -0.68 23.54
CA ASP A 203 -11.45 0.76 23.82
C ASP A 203 -11.15 1.64 22.60
N THR A 204 -10.97 1.06 21.44
CA THR A 204 -10.55 1.78 20.24
C THR A 204 -11.65 1.75 19.17
N THR A 205 -11.97 2.94 18.63
CA THR A 205 -12.87 3.10 17.48
C THR A 205 -12.05 3.43 16.24
N ILE A 206 -12.20 2.65 15.18
CA ILE A 206 -11.56 2.87 13.89
C ILE A 206 -12.64 3.31 12.88
N THR A 207 -12.52 4.53 12.39
CA THR A 207 -13.38 5.07 11.34
C THR A 207 -12.77 4.76 9.98
N ALA A 208 -13.53 4.07 9.13
CA ALA A 208 -13.16 3.83 7.75
C ALA A 208 -13.78 4.88 6.83
N VAL A 209 -13.03 5.37 5.87
CA VAL A 209 -13.48 6.28 4.81
C VAL A 209 -13.24 5.63 3.46
N GLU A 210 -14.26 5.57 2.61
CA GLU A 210 -14.13 5.03 1.26
C GLU A 210 -13.42 6.04 0.36
N ILE A 211 -12.28 5.63 -0.21
CA ILE A 211 -11.40 6.48 -1.03
C ILE A 211 -11.09 5.82 -2.38
N PRO A 212 -12.10 5.45 -3.18
CA PRO A 212 -11.87 4.78 -4.45
C PRO A 212 -10.98 5.60 -5.39
N GLY A 213 -10.19 4.91 -6.21
CA GLY A 213 -9.32 5.54 -7.21
C GLY A 213 -8.05 4.75 -7.47
N HIS A 214 -7.28 4.43 -6.43
CA HIS A 214 -6.14 3.52 -6.52
C HIS A 214 -6.62 2.09 -6.85
N THR A 215 -7.56 1.59 -6.06
CA THR A 215 -8.45 0.48 -6.40
C THR A 215 -9.90 0.97 -6.30
N PRO A 216 -10.89 0.22 -6.84
CA PRO A 216 -12.30 0.56 -6.69
C PRO A 216 -12.79 0.60 -5.24
N GLY A 217 -12.11 -0.07 -4.33
CA GLY A 217 -12.52 -0.23 -2.95
C GLY A 217 -11.53 0.24 -1.90
N SER A 218 -10.55 1.08 -2.27
CA SER A 218 -9.56 1.61 -1.33
C SER A 218 -10.21 2.29 -0.12
N LEU A 219 -9.60 2.09 1.05
CA LEU A 219 -10.03 2.63 2.34
C LEU A 219 -8.93 3.50 2.98
N ALA A 220 -9.37 4.55 3.65
CA ALA A 220 -8.57 5.21 4.67
C ALA A 220 -9.08 4.83 6.06
N PHE A 221 -8.18 4.85 7.06
CA PHE A 221 -8.51 4.56 8.45
C PHE A 221 -8.10 5.73 9.34
N ILE A 222 -9.02 6.14 10.22
CA ILE A 222 -8.81 7.21 11.21
C ILE A 222 -9.07 6.62 12.58
N PHE A 223 -8.12 6.79 13.51
CA PHE A 223 -8.20 6.18 14.84
C PHE A 223 -7.37 6.96 15.88
N PRO A 224 -7.70 6.84 17.17
CA PRO A 224 -6.98 7.51 18.24
C PRO A 224 -5.62 6.85 18.51
N VAL A 225 -4.60 7.68 18.80
CA VAL A 225 -3.28 7.24 19.29
C VAL A 225 -2.85 8.09 20.48
N ASN A 226 -1.99 7.55 21.34
CA ASN A 226 -1.60 8.20 22.59
C ASN A 226 -0.05 8.36 22.68
N ASP A 227 0.40 9.53 23.07
CA ASP A 227 1.77 9.85 23.46
C ASP A 227 1.80 10.24 24.94
N GLY A 228 1.86 9.26 25.83
CA GLY A 228 1.65 9.45 27.27
C GLY A 228 0.25 9.97 27.57
N ALA A 229 0.17 11.15 28.16
CA ALA A 229 -1.11 11.80 28.48
C ALA A 229 -1.72 12.57 27.29
N ASN A 230 -1.03 12.67 26.16
CA ASN A 230 -1.50 13.42 25.02
C ASN A 230 -2.20 12.50 24.03
N GLY A 231 -3.48 12.77 23.78
CA GLY A 231 -4.26 12.08 22.74
C GLY A 231 -4.07 12.76 21.40
N HIS A 232 -3.94 11.94 20.35
CA HIS A 232 -3.82 12.36 18.95
C HIS A 232 -4.76 11.52 18.08
N VAL A 233 -4.97 11.93 16.84
CA VAL A 233 -5.76 11.19 15.87
C VAL A 233 -4.89 10.87 14.65
N ALA A 234 -4.67 9.59 14.40
CA ALA A 234 -3.91 9.12 13.24
C ALA A 234 -4.83 8.88 12.04
N GLY A 235 -4.31 9.20 10.85
CA GLY A 235 -4.94 8.91 9.57
C GLY A 235 -3.98 8.17 8.66
N LEU A 236 -4.45 7.02 8.12
CA LEU A 236 -3.79 6.24 7.08
C LEU A 236 -4.67 6.26 5.82
N PHE A 237 -4.14 6.76 4.71
CA PHE A 237 -4.83 6.73 3.41
C PHE A 237 -4.31 5.55 2.60
N GLY A 238 -5.09 4.47 2.53
CA GLY A 238 -4.62 3.15 2.11
C GLY A 238 -4.23 2.98 0.64
N GLY A 239 -4.46 3.98 -0.23
CA GLY A 239 -4.17 3.91 -1.66
C GLY A 239 -3.41 5.13 -2.19
N THR A 240 -2.48 5.68 -1.43
CA THR A 240 -1.82 6.97 -1.74
C THR A 240 -0.90 6.90 -2.97
N VAL A 241 -0.17 5.80 -3.17
CA VAL A 241 0.73 5.65 -4.30
C VAL A 241 0.00 5.13 -5.52
N LEU A 242 -0.07 5.94 -6.60
CA LEU A 242 -0.81 5.59 -7.81
C LEU A 242 0.01 4.84 -8.87
N ALA A 243 1.30 4.64 -8.69
CA ALA A 243 2.20 4.05 -9.67
C ALA A 243 1.94 4.59 -11.09
N ALA A 244 2.72 5.55 -11.56
CA ALA A 244 2.49 6.31 -12.79
C ALA A 244 2.03 5.42 -13.96
N GLY A 245 0.83 5.71 -14.49
CA GLY A 245 0.27 5.01 -15.64
C GLY A 245 -0.56 3.75 -15.36
N PHE A 246 -0.53 3.17 -14.16
CA PHE A 246 -1.33 2.00 -13.83
C PHE A 246 -2.79 2.33 -13.53
N VAL A 247 -3.06 3.44 -12.83
CA VAL A 247 -4.42 3.87 -12.56
C VAL A 247 -5.02 4.53 -13.80
N PRO A 248 -6.12 4.03 -14.39
CA PRO A 248 -6.76 4.63 -15.55
C PRO A 248 -7.33 6.02 -15.22
N LEU A 249 -7.55 6.86 -16.25
CA LEU A 249 -8.07 8.23 -16.03
C LEU A 249 -9.35 8.30 -15.19
N PRO A 250 -10.36 7.42 -15.37
CA PRO A 250 -11.51 7.40 -14.46
C PRO A 250 -11.13 7.18 -13.00
N GLY A 251 -10.18 6.28 -12.72
CA GLY A 251 -9.67 6.04 -11.37
C GLY A 251 -8.93 7.26 -10.80
N LEU A 252 -8.13 7.96 -11.62
CA LEU A 252 -7.46 9.19 -11.18
C LEU A 252 -8.46 10.31 -10.85
N LYS A 253 -9.53 10.46 -11.64
CA LYS A 253 -10.62 11.40 -11.33
C LYS A 253 -11.31 11.04 -10.00
N GLN A 254 -11.58 9.77 -9.80
CA GLN A 254 -12.14 9.25 -8.56
C GLN A 254 -11.23 9.52 -7.36
N TYR A 255 -9.93 9.26 -7.51
CA TYR A 255 -8.92 9.50 -6.49
C TYR A 255 -8.87 10.97 -6.05
N ILE A 256 -8.92 11.93 -6.99
CA ILE A 256 -8.98 13.36 -6.68
C ILE A 256 -10.24 13.70 -5.87
N THR A 257 -11.39 13.15 -6.25
CA THR A 257 -12.64 13.31 -5.51
C THR A 257 -12.52 12.70 -4.10
N SER A 258 -11.90 11.54 -3.97
CA SER A 258 -11.66 10.86 -2.69
C SER A 258 -10.73 11.64 -1.77
N ILE A 259 -9.70 12.30 -2.30
CA ILE A 259 -8.86 13.20 -1.50
C ILE A 259 -9.70 14.34 -0.90
N ALA A 260 -10.53 14.99 -1.71
CA ALA A 260 -11.36 16.09 -1.23
C ALA A 260 -12.36 15.62 -0.15
N HIS A 261 -12.97 14.46 -0.35
CA HIS A 261 -13.88 13.84 0.62
C HIS A 261 -13.16 13.50 1.93
N TYR A 262 -12.06 12.76 1.85
CA TYR A 262 -11.26 12.36 3.01
C TYR A 262 -10.76 13.57 3.80
N ARG A 263 -10.31 14.61 3.10
CA ARG A 263 -9.79 15.84 3.71
C ARG A 263 -10.82 16.53 4.61
N GLU A 264 -12.09 16.59 4.19
CA GLU A 264 -13.17 17.18 5.03
C GLU A 264 -13.41 16.33 6.29
N ILE A 265 -13.41 15.00 6.18
CA ILE A 265 -13.53 14.09 7.34
C ILE A 265 -12.32 14.24 8.26
N ALA A 266 -11.10 14.27 7.71
CA ALA A 266 -9.88 14.47 8.49
C ALA A 266 -9.84 15.81 9.22
N LYS A 267 -10.43 16.85 8.63
CA LYS A 267 -10.61 18.16 9.27
C LYS A 267 -11.62 18.08 10.41
N GLU A 268 -12.76 17.44 10.20
CA GLU A 268 -13.80 17.28 11.21
C GLU A 268 -13.30 16.45 12.40
N LEU A 269 -12.61 15.36 12.14
CA LEU A 269 -12.05 14.46 13.16
C LEU A 269 -10.71 14.95 13.74
N GLN A 270 -10.22 16.11 13.31
CA GLN A 270 -8.98 16.72 13.79
C GLN A 270 -7.75 15.82 13.67
N VAL A 271 -7.62 15.09 12.54
CA VAL A 271 -6.47 14.23 12.28
C VAL A 271 -5.19 15.06 12.30
N ASP A 272 -4.21 14.68 13.11
CA ASP A 272 -2.95 15.40 13.33
C ASP A 272 -1.69 14.52 13.22
N VAL A 273 -1.87 13.20 13.07
CA VAL A 273 -0.80 12.22 12.85
C VAL A 273 -0.97 11.60 11.47
N GLU A 274 0.06 11.74 10.66
CA GLU A 274 0.12 11.18 9.31
C GLU A 274 0.98 9.92 9.33
N ILE A 275 0.42 8.80 8.86
CA ILE A 275 1.10 7.54 8.61
C ILE A 275 0.69 6.96 7.26
N GLN A 276 1.59 6.24 6.62
CA GLN A 276 1.37 5.67 5.30
C GLN A 276 1.84 4.23 5.23
N ASN A 277 1.10 3.41 4.48
CA ASN A 277 1.52 2.03 4.21
C ASN A 277 2.72 1.95 3.25
N HIS A 278 2.97 3.00 2.44
CA HIS A 278 4.19 3.15 1.63
C HIS A 278 4.97 4.39 2.06
N PRO A 279 6.07 4.24 2.81
CA PRO A 279 6.77 5.35 3.47
C PRO A 279 7.68 6.18 2.55
N ILE A 280 7.51 6.07 1.23
CA ILE A 280 8.41 6.71 0.25
C ILE A 280 8.25 8.23 0.16
N PHE A 281 7.12 8.78 0.56
CA PHE A 281 6.77 10.19 0.35
C PHE A 281 6.45 10.97 1.63
N ASP A 282 6.48 10.32 2.78
CA ASP A 282 6.13 10.93 4.07
C ASP A 282 7.30 11.05 5.05
N ASP A 283 8.51 10.65 4.62
CA ASP A 283 9.72 10.62 5.45
C ASP A 283 9.58 9.74 6.72
N THR A 284 8.77 8.68 6.67
CA THR A 284 8.64 7.72 7.79
C THR A 284 10.00 7.25 8.34
N PRO A 285 11.02 6.88 7.52
CA PRO A 285 12.33 6.49 8.04
C PRO A 285 13.02 7.60 8.84
N GLY A 286 12.97 8.84 8.39
CA GLY A 286 13.51 9.99 9.11
C GLY A 286 12.77 10.27 10.41
N ARG A 287 11.45 10.16 10.40
CA ARG A 287 10.59 10.28 11.59
C ARG A 287 10.87 9.20 12.63
N ILE A 288 11.09 7.94 12.20
CA ILE A 288 11.49 6.83 13.08
C ILE A 288 12.85 7.12 13.70
N ALA A 289 13.82 7.56 12.91
CA ALA A 289 15.14 7.94 13.43
C ALA A 289 15.06 9.09 14.45
N ALA A 290 14.25 10.10 14.19
CA ALA A 290 14.00 11.21 15.12
C ALA A 290 13.29 10.74 16.40
N LEU A 291 12.36 9.79 16.29
CA LEU A 291 11.67 9.19 17.44
C LEU A 291 12.65 8.44 18.36
N ALA A 292 13.60 7.71 17.78
CA ALA A 292 14.59 6.94 18.53
C ALA A 292 15.51 7.81 19.43
N ILE A 293 15.71 9.08 19.09
CA ILE A 293 16.53 10.03 19.84
C ILE A 293 15.72 11.13 20.51
N ARG A 294 14.39 11.01 20.52
CA ARG A 294 13.47 12.00 21.06
C ARG A 294 13.70 12.18 22.56
N ALA A 295 14.00 13.40 22.98
CA ALA A 295 14.08 13.75 24.40
C ALA A 295 12.68 13.74 25.04
N ALA A 296 12.63 13.45 26.35
CA ALA A 296 11.38 13.52 27.10
C ALA A 296 10.74 14.92 27.00
N GLY A 297 9.45 14.98 26.64
CA GLY A 297 8.71 16.23 26.45
C GLY A 297 8.96 16.97 25.15
N ALA A 298 9.85 16.46 24.25
CA ALA A 298 9.99 17.01 22.91
C ALA A 298 8.77 16.66 22.05
N ALA A 299 8.52 17.45 20.98
CA ALA A 299 7.46 17.20 20.01
C ALA A 299 7.59 15.81 19.40
N HIS A 300 6.47 15.15 19.18
CA HIS A 300 6.44 13.81 18.57
C HIS A 300 6.66 13.92 17.05
N PRO A 301 7.63 13.18 16.45
CA PRO A 301 7.97 13.34 15.02
C PRO A 301 6.82 13.02 14.05
N PHE A 302 5.88 12.20 14.45
CA PHE A 302 4.70 11.84 13.64
C PHE A 302 3.52 12.78 13.84
N VAL A 303 3.53 13.65 14.86
CA VAL A 303 2.49 14.66 15.09
C VAL A 303 2.82 15.89 14.27
N MET A 304 2.09 16.09 13.18
CA MET A 304 2.28 17.25 12.32
C MET A 304 1.28 18.38 12.57
N GLY A 305 0.23 18.09 13.33
CA GLY A 305 -0.90 18.98 13.58
C GLY A 305 -1.90 19.03 12.42
N ASN A 306 -3.18 19.22 12.73
CA ASN A 306 -4.27 19.15 11.75
C ASN A 306 -4.09 20.10 10.56
N ALA A 307 -3.69 21.36 10.80
CA ALA A 307 -3.50 22.32 9.70
C ALA A 307 -2.46 21.87 8.66
N ARG A 308 -1.34 21.29 9.12
CA ARG A 308 -0.30 20.76 8.22
C ARG A 308 -0.75 19.47 7.57
N TYR A 309 -1.50 18.63 8.27
CA TYR A 309 -2.11 17.43 7.73
C TYR A 309 -3.05 17.74 6.54
N LEU A 310 -3.89 18.75 6.68
CA LEU A 310 -4.79 19.18 5.60
C LEU A 310 -4.01 19.77 4.41
N ARG A 311 -2.95 20.54 4.67
CA ARG A 311 -2.06 21.05 3.61
C ARG A 311 -1.36 19.94 2.84
N PHE A 312 -0.99 18.84 3.50
CA PHE A 312 -0.43 17.66 2.85
C PHE A 312 -1.40 17.14 1.77
N TRP A 313 -2.68 17.00 2.09
CA TRP A 313 -3.69 16.55 1.13
C TRP A 313 -4.00 17.59 0.05
N ASP A 314 -3.88 18.88 0.35
CA ASP A 314 -3.96 19.94 -0.66
C ASP A 314 -2.81 19.82 -1.68
N VAL A 315 -1.57 19.55 -1.24
CA VAL A 315 -0.42 19.30 -2.12
C VAL A 315 -0.69 18.09 -3.01
N VAL A 316 -1.12 16.96 -2.43
CA VAL A 316 -1.43 15.74 -3.20
C VAL A 316 -2.52 16.01 -4.23
N SER A 317 -3.59 16.71 -3.85
CA SER A 317 -4.70 17.06 -4.75
C SER A 317 -4.23 17.88 -5.95
N GLU A 318 -3.48 18.94 -5.73
CA GLU A 318 -2.94 19.80 -6.79
C GLU A 318 -2.03 19.01 -7.75
N CYS A 319 -1.13 18.18 -7.22
CA CYS A 319 -0.26 17.33 -8.04
C CYS A 319 -1.07 16.33 -8.88
N MET A 320 -2.14 15.77 -8.34
CA MET A 320 -3.00 14.83 -9.07
C MET A 320 -3.84 15.54 -10.13
N GLN A 321 -4.29 16.78 -9.90
CA GLN A 321 -4.92 17.62 -10.92
C GLN A 321 -3.96 17.89 -12.08
N ALA A 322 -2.71 18.28 -11.79
CA ALA A 322 -1.67 18.45 -12.80
C ALA A 322 -1.47 17.18 -13.64
N SER A 323 -1.39 16.01 -12.98
CA SER A 323 -1.24 14.72 -13.64
C SER A 323 -2.45 14.37 -14.52
N LEU A 324 -3.67 14.64 -14.04
CA LEU A 324 -4.91 14.41 -14.79
C LEU A 324 -4.93 15.22 -16.09
N ILE A 325 -4.71 16.54 -15.99
CA ILE A 325 -4.69 17.45 -17.13
C ILE A 325 -3.66 17.02 -18.17
N GLN A 326 -2.44 16.68 -17.72
CA GLN A 326 -1.36 16.24 -18.60
C GLN A 326 -1.69 14.92 -19.30
N ARG A 327 -2.31 13.98 -18.60
CA ARG A 327 -2.70 12.68 -19.17
C ARG A 327 -3.91 12.79 -20.11
N GLU A 328 -4.83 13.72 -19.88
CA GLU A 328 -5.93 14.02 -20.82
C GLU A 328 -5.41 14.67 -22.09
N ALA A 329 -4.43 15.57 -21.99
CA ALA A 329 -3.82 16.22 -23.15
C ALA A 329 -2.97 15.26 -24.02
N ALA A 330 -2.60 14.09 -23.48
CA ALA A 330 -1.82 13.06 -24.17
C ALA A 330 -2.68 12.06 -24.97
N GLN A 331 -4.01 12.11 -24.87
CA GLN A 331 -4.97 11.28 -25.60
C GLN A 331 -5.36 11.91 -26.94
#